data_9b881b129c3447311c0f43ff6b6510ca
#
_entry.id   9b881b129c3447311c0f43ff6b6510ca
#
_cell.length_a   1.000
_cell.length_b   1.000
_cell.length_c   1.000
_cell.angle_alpha   90.00
_cell.angle_beta   90.00
_cell.angle_gamma   90.00
#
_symmetry.space_group_name_H-M   'P 1'
#
loop_
_entity.id
_entity.type
_entity.pdbx_description
1 polymer ?
#
loop_
_entity_poly.entity_id
_entity_poly.type
_entity_poly.pdbx_seq_one_letter_code
_entity_poly.pdbx_strand_id
1 'polypeptide(L)'
;MRSPEGPALSHRVDVVGYSDLDGRPAFKLALQEAGGRWYLYLGHLWHRGWSIVEVTDPRAPRLVRFIDGPANTWTIQGQVAAGLMVTALEQIAPGWGEDPNQPFDEGVSIWDVRDPEAPKLLGQWRTGGTGTHRNYYDGGRYLHLASGEPD
;
A
#
# COMPACT_ATOMS: atom_id res chain seq x y z
N MET A 1 -5.57 -23.51 -2.09
CA MET A 1 -5.09 -22.46 -1.16
C MET A 1 -5.45 -22.90 0.26
N ARG A 2 -4.49 -23.11 1.14
CA ARG A 2 -4.79 -23.53 2.53
C ARG A 2 -4.93 -22.28 3.40
N SER A 3 -6.05 -22.16 4.08
CA SER A 3 -6.16 -21.26 5.23
C SER A 3 -5.02 -21.55 6.22
N PRO A 4 -4.49 -20.55 6.94
CA PRO A 4 -3.52 -20.81 7.98
C PRO A 4 -4.10 -21.81 8.99
N GLU A 5 -3.54 -23.00 9.04
CA GLU A 5 -3.86 -23.99 10.07
C GLU A 5 -3.20 -23.55 11.37
N GLY A 6 -3.96 -22.90 12.23
CA GLY A 6 -3.57 -22.59 13.59
C GLY A 6 -4.80 -22.52 14.47
N PRO A 7 -4.70 -22.70 15.80
CA PRO A 7 -5.83 -22.48 16.68
C PRO A 7 -6.23 -21.00 16.55
N ALA A 8 -7.30 -20.75 15.82
CA ALA A 8 -7.86 -19.41 15.74
C ALA A 8 -8.39 -19.07 17.15
N LEU A 9 -7.65 -18.28 17.89
CA LEU A 9 -8.16 -17.61 19.07
C LEU A 9 -9.11 -16.53 18.59
N SER A 10 -10.35 -16.89 18.27
CA SER A 10 -11.41 -15.96 17.90
C SER A 10 -12.49 -15.95 18.97
N HIS A 11 -12.91 -14.76 19.36
CA HIS A 11 -14.10 -14.56 20.16
C HIS A 11 -15.03 -13.60 19.43
N ARG A 12 -16.15 -14.12 18.94
CA ARG A 12 -17.12 -13.38 18.12
C ARG A 12 -16.57 -12.78 16.81
N VAL A 13 -15.53 -13.39 16.26
CA VAL A 13 -14.92 -13.02 14.98
C VAL A 13 -14.65 -14.31 14.20
N ASP A 14 -15.13 -14.38 12.97
CA ASP A 14 -14.93 -15.51 12.08
C ASP A 14 -14.02 -15.10 10.91
N VAL A 15 -13.08 -15.96 10.54
CA VAL A 15 -12.27 -15.80 9.32
C VAL A 15 -13.15 -16.17 8.13
N VAL A 16 -13.45 -15.22 7.27
CA VAL A 16 -14.33 -15.44 6.11
C VAL A 16 -13.59 -15.70 4.80
N GLY A 17 -12.32 -15.24 4.69
CA GLY A 17 -11.50 -15.43 3.50
C GLY A 17 -10.02 -15.19 3.78
N TYR A 18 -9.18 -15.59 2.84
CA TYR A 18 -7.73 -15.46 2.93
C TYR A 18 -7.10 -15.28 1.54
N SER A 19 -6.07 -14.46 1.46
CA SER A 19 -5.16 -14.37 0.32
C SER A 19 -3.73 -14.26 0.83
N ASP A 20 -2.81 -15.02 0.25
CA ASP A 20 -1.38 -14.92 0.54
C ASP A 20 -0.68 -13.82 -0.29
N LEU A 21 -1.43 -13.12 -1.16
CA LEU A 21 -0.93 -12.06 -2.03
C LEU A 21 0.27 -12.52 -2.90
N ASP A 22 0.25 -13.76 -3.36
CA ASP A 22 1.38 -14.43 -4.05
C ASP A 22 2.66 -14.43 -3.21
N GLY A 23 2.54 -14.67 -1.91
CA GLY A 23 3.65 -14.71 -0.97
C GLY A 23 4.19 -13.34 -0.54
N ARG A 24 3.42 -12.26 -0.75
CA ARG A 24 3.83 -10.88 -0.38
C ARG A 24 3.07 -10.38 0.85
N PRO A 25 3.61 -10.57 2.08
CA PRO A 25 2.93 -10.06 3.27
C PRO A 25 2.67 -8.57 3.18
N ALA A 26 1.45 -8.15 3.49
CA ALA A 26 1.05 -6.75 3.52
C ALA A 26 1.28 -6.13 4.89
N PHE A 27 1.48 -4.82 4.92
CA PHE A 27 1.68 -4.05 6.15
C PHE A 27 0.46 -3.17 6.47
N LYS A 28 0.09 -2.26 5.56
CA LYS A 28 -1.05 -1.37 5.76
C LYS A 28 -2.05 -1.52 4.62
N LEU A 29 -3.33 -1.31 4.95
CA LEU A 29 -4.41 -1.40 3.99
C LEU A 29 -5.28 -0.14 3.99
N ALA A 30 -5.88 0.13 2.83
CA ALA A 30 -6.99 1.06 2.64
C ALA A 30 -8.07 0.37 1.82
N LEU A 31 -9.33 0.76 2.02
CA LEU A 31 -10.49 0.17 1.36
C LEU A 31 -11.22 1.24 0.53
N GLN A 32 -11.61 0.91 -0.69
CA GLN A 32 -12.44 1.76 -1.54
C GLN A 32 -13.45 0.93 -2.31
N GLU A 33 -14.62 1.52 -2.51
CA GLU A 33 -15.60 1.03 -3.48
C GLU A 33 -15.37 1.73 -4.83
N ALA A 34 -15.37 0.98 -5.91
CA ALA A 34 -15.27 1.49 -7.27
C ALA A 34 -16.13 0.63 -8.21
N GLY A 35 -17.06 1.26 -8.92
CA GLY A 35 -17.94 0.57 -9.88
C GLY A 35 -18.79 -0.55 -9.30
N GLY A 36 -19.26 -0.42 -8.07
CA GLY A 36 -20.05 -1.43 -7.38
C GLY A 36 -19.24 -2.60 -6.81
N ARG A 37 -17.90 -2.49 -6.79
CA ARG A 37 -16.99 -3.49 -6.24
C ARG A 37 -16.12 -2.91 -5.15
N TRP A 38 -15.70 -3.74 -4.20
CA TRP A 38 -14.82 -3.36 -3.11
C TRP A 38 -13.39 -3.81 -3.37
N TYR A 39 -12.45 -2.90 -3.12
CA TYR A 39 -11.02 -3.14 -3.33
C TYR A 39 -10.21 -2.76 -2.09
N LEU A 40 -9.29 -3.66 -1.70
CA LEU A 40 -8.24 -3.38 -0.73
C LEU A 40 -6.98 -2.96 -1.47
N TYR A 41 -6.37 -1.88 -1.01
CA TYR A 41 -5.07 -1.39 -1.44
C TYR A 41 -4.08 -1.62 -0.31
N LEU A 42 -3.01 -2.33 -0.58
CA LEU A 42 -2.12 -2.89 0.42
C LEU A 42 -0.68 -2.47 0.13
N GLY A 43 -0.04 -1.81 1.10
CA GLY A 43 1.39 -1.50 1.04
C GLY A 43 2.23 -2.67 1.57
N HIS A 44 3.42 -2.88 0.99
CA HIS A 44 4.33 -3.96 1.35
C HIS A 44 5.62 -3.44 1.96
N LEU A 45 6.15 -4.16 2.97
CA LEU A 45 7.40 -3.83 3.64
C LEU A 45 8.60 -4.44 2.90
N TRP A 46 8.58 -5.77 2.72
CA TRP A 46 9.72 -6.51 2.14
C TRP A 46 9.67 -6.65 0.63
N HIS A 47 8.48 -6.57 0.04
CA HIS A 47 8.21 -6.80 -1.38
C HIS A 47 7.92 -5.50 -2.13
N ARG A 48 8.47 -4.41 -1.73
CA ARG A 48 8.39 -3.07 -2.34
C ARG A 48 7.31 -2.93 -3.40
N GLY A 49 6.28 -2.17 -3.09
CA GLY A 49 5.15 -1.98 -3.99
C GLY A 49 3.81 -2.06 -3.30
N TRP A 50 2.77 -2.18 -4.09
CA TRP A 50 1.38 -2.15 -3.62
C TRP A 50 0.55 -3.20 -4.34
N SER A 51 -0.24 -3.94 -3.57
CA SER A 51 -1.24 -4.87 -4.11
C SER A 51 -2.62 -4.23 -4.11
N ILE A 52 -3.40 -4.52 -5.14
CA ILE A 52 -4.83 -4.21 -5.21
C ILE A 52 -5.58 -5.53 -5.26
N VAL A 53 -6.49 -5.73 -4.32
CA VAL A 53 -7.26 -6.97 -4.15
C VAL A 53 -8.74 -6.65 -4.21
N GLU A 54 -9.45 -7.29 -5.14
CA GLU A 54 -10.90 -7.24 -5.19
C GLU A 54 -11.46 -8.13 -4.08
N VAL A 55 -12.36 -7.56 -3.26
CA VAL A 55 -12.92 -8.20 -2.05
C VAL A 55 -14.44 -8.06 -1.97
N THR A 56 -15.12 -7.86 -3.09
CA THR A 56 -16.59 -7.78 -3.15
C THR A 56 -17.24 -9.03 -2.56
N ASP A 57 -16.72 -10.21 -2.85
CA ASP A 57 -16.94 -11.41 -2.05
C ASP A 57 -15.72 -11.64 -1.15
N PRO A 58 -15.82 -11.36 0.16
CA PRO A 58 -14.70 -11.53 1.06
C PRO A 58 -14.27 -13.00 1.25
N ARG A 59 -15.06 -13.96 0.81
CA ARG A 59 -14.70 -15.39 0.83
C ARG A 59 -13.77 -15.78 -0.30
N ALA A 60 -13.73 -14.97 -1.37
CA ALA A 60 -12.96 -15.22 -2.57
C ALA A 60 -12.14 -13.97 -2.96
N PRO A 61 -11.23 -13.47 -2.10
CA PRO A 61 -10.40 -12.30 -2.40
C PRO A 61 -9.52 -12.61 -3.63
N ARG A 62 -9.47 -11.66 -4.58
CA ARG A 62 -8.76 -11.81 -5.84
C ARG A 62 -7.72 -10.71 -6.01
N LEU A 63 -6.44 -11.07 -6.04
CA LEU A 63 -5.37 -10.13 -6.41
C LEU A 63 -5.59 -9.69 -7.87
N VAL A 64 -5.84 -8.42 -8.09
CA VAL A 64 -6.11 -7.87 -9.43
C VAL A 64 -4.92 -7.15 -10.01
N ARG A 65 -4.08 -6.57 -9.14
CA ARG A 65 -2.89 -5.84 -9.57
C ARG A 65 -1.81 -5.86 -8.50
N PHE A 66 -0.56 -5.96 -8.94
CA PHE A 66 0.61 -5.55 -8.16
C PHE A 66 1.32 -4.42 -8.90
N ILE A 67 1.63 -3.35 -8.19
CA ILE A 67 2.39 -2.20 -8.68
C ILE A 67 3.77 -2.29 -8.05
N ASP A 68 4.81 -2.46 -8.87
CA ASP A 68 6.17 -2.49 -8.38
C ASP A 68 6.57 -1.12 -7.80
N GLY A 69 7.18 -1.14 -6.65
CA GLY A 69 7.74 0.05 -6.01
C GLY A 69 9.21 0.27 -6.36
N PRO A 70 9.74 1.47 -6.11
CA PRO A 70 11.14 1.77 -6.38
C PRO A 70 12.09 0.94 -5.52
N ALA A 71 13.30 0.73 -6.05
CA ALA A 71 14.36 0.02 -5.33
C ALA A 71 14.74 0.78 -4.04
N ASN A 72 15.25 0.03 -3.05
CA ASN A 72 15.80 0.59 -1.81
C ASN A 72 14.86 1.58 -1.09
N THR A 73 13.53 1.38 -1.22
CA THR A 73 12.51 2.33 -0.75
C THR A 73 11.40 1.57 -0.02
N TRP A 74 11.00 2.06 1.14
CA TRP A 74 9.78 1.58 1.80
C TRP A 74 8.52 2.08 1.10
N THR A 75 7.57 1.15 0.92
CA THR A 75 6.28 1.39 0.25
C THR A 75 5.10 0.97 1.12
N ILE A 76 5.30 1.00 2.43
CA ILE A 76 4.40 0.39 3.42
C ILE A 76 3.09 1.14 3.62
N GLN A 77 3.02 2.40 3.21
CA GLN A 77 1.88 3.28 3.48
C GLN A 77 1.15 3.65 2.19
N GLY A 78 -0.18 3.65 2.28
CA GLY A 78 -1.04 4.16 1.23
C GLY A 78 -2.37 4.63 1.80
N GLN A 79 -2.96 5.64 1.18
CA GLN A 79 -4.29 6.16 1.46
C GLN A 79 -5.08 6.18 0.17
N VAL A 80 -6.36 5.87 0.22
CA VAL A 80 -7.23 5.89 -0.97
C VAL A 80 -8.51 6.64 -0.64
N ALA A 81 -8.81 7.64 -1.45
CA ALA A 81 -10.08 8.36 -1.38
C ALA A 81 -10.38 9.03 -2.72
N ALA A 82 -11.67 9.18 -3.04
CA ALA A 82 -12.15 9.90 -4.23
C ALA A 82 -11.48 9.46 -5.55
N GLY A 83 -11.15 8.18 -5.69
CA GLY A 83 -10.53 7.63 -6.89
C GLY A 83 -9.03 7.94 -7.03
N LEU A 84 -8.41 8.48 -6.00
CA LEU A 84 -6.96 8.68 -5.91
C LEU A 84 -6.36 7.78 -4.85
N MET A 85 -5.19 7.21 -5.16
CA MET A 85 -4.32 6.56 -4.19
C MET A 85 -3.07 7.43 -4.01
N VAL A 86 -2.74 7.70 -2.75
CA VAL A 86 -1.52 8.40 -2.35
C VAL A 86 -0.63 7.40 -1.63
N THR A 87 0.54 7.14 -2.17
CA THR A 87 1.49 6.18 -1.61
C THR A 87 2.71 6.90 -1.06
N ALA A 88 3.11 6.55 0.17
CA ALA A 88 4.33 7.06 0.76
C ALA A 88 5.55 6.36 0.15
N LEU A 89 6.60 7.12 -0.03
CA LEU A 89 7.94 6.67 -0.40
C LEU A 89 8.90 7.16 0.68
N GLU A 90 9.64 6.23 1.28
CA GLU A 90 10.49 6.51 2.44
C GLU A 90 11.79 5.72 2.33
N GLN A 91 12.87 6.35 2.77
CA GLN A 91 14.14 5.66 2.95
C GLN A 91 13.96 4.47 3.92
N ILE A 92 14.53 3.34 3.56
CA ILE A 92 14.56 2.19 4.47
C ILE A 92 15.42 2.54 5.67
N ALA A 93 14.89 2.37 6.89
CA ALA A 93 15.63 2.65 8.10
C ALA A 93 16.88 1.76 8.22
N PRO A 94 17.97 2.27 8.79
CA PRO A 94 19.20 1.51 8.98
C PRO A 94 18.96 0.18 9.71
N GLY A 95 19.51 -0.91 9.16
CA GLY A 95 19.36 -2.26 9.70
C GLY A 95 18.09 -2.99 9.27
N TRP A 96 17.27 -2.40 8.39
CA TRP A 96 16.02 -2.99 7.89
C TRP A 96 16.12 -3.48 6.45
N GLY A 97 17.35 -3.70 5.95
CA GLY A 97 17.60 -4.23 4.62
C GLY A 97 17.81 -3.15 3.57
N GLU A 98 18.21 -1.96 3.99
CA GLU A 98 18.69 -0.89 3.13
C GLU A 98 20.05 -1.25 2.50
N ASP A 99 20.30 -0.70 1.31
CA ASP A 99 21.63 -0.65 0.71
C ASP A 99 22.12 0.81 0.74
N PRO A 100 23.09 1.16 1.62
CA PRO A 100 23.53 2.55 1.75
C PRO A 100 24.24 3.08 0.49
N ASN A 101 24.60 2.22 -0.46
CA ASN A 101 25.23 2.60 -1.73
C ASN A 101 24.25 2.73 -2.89
N GLN A 102 22.97 2.47 -2.65
CA GLN A 102 21.93 2.57 -3.67
C GLN A 102 21.02 3.78 -3.40
N PRO A 103 20.61 4.49 -4.45
CA PRO A 103 19.62 5.55 -4.29
C PRO A 103 18.27 4.96 -3.84
N PHE A 104 17.50 5.76 -3.17
CA PHE A 104 16.11 5.49 -2.83
C PHE A 104 15.19 6.58 -3.40
N ASP A 105 13.91 6.28 -3.53
CA ASP A 105 12.89 7.26 -3.83
C ASP A 105 12.24 7.76 -2.54
N GLU A 106 11.77 9.01 -2.54
CA GLU A 106 11.22 9.65 -1.35
C GLU A 106 10.04 10.56 -1.70
N GLY A 107 9.21 10.87 -0.68
CA GLY A 107 8.04 11.73 -0.84
C GLY A 107 6.74 10.95 -1.01
N VAL A 108 5.95 11.30 -2.01
CA VAL A 108 4.68 10.64 -2.32
C VAL A 108 4.48 10.45 -3.81
N SER A 109 3.86 9.34 -4.19
CA SER A 109 3.29 9.17 -5.52
C SER A 109 1.77 9.26 -5.46
N ILE A 110 1.16 9.90 -6.46
CA ILE A 110 -0.28 10.06 -6.61
C ILE A 110 -0.73 9.27 -7.83
N TRP A 111 -1.72 8.40 -7.64
CA TRP A 111 -2.23 7.50 -8.65
C TRP A 111 -3.72 7.73 -8.87
N ASP A 112 -4.15 7.69 -10.13
CA ASP A 112 -5.56 7.52 -10.48
C ASP A 112 -5.91 6.03 -10.34
N VAL A 113 -6.85 5.74 -9.45
CA VAL A 113 -7.36 4.39 -9.17
C VAL A 113 -8.87 4.31 -9.33
N ARG A 114 -9.45 5.19 -10.18
CA ARG A 114 -10.86 5.07 -10.57
C ARG A 114 -11.13 3.75 -11.30
N ASP A 115 -10.14 3.25 -12.01
CA ASP A 115 -10.07 1.87 -12.47
C ASP A 115 -8.99 1.13 -11.65
N PRO A 116 -9.38 0.34 -10.64
CA PRO A 116 -8.42 -0.36 -9.79
C PRO A 116 -7.58 -1.42 -10.51
N GLU A 117 -8.05 -1.93 -11.63
CA GLU A 117 -7.34 -2.92 -12.44
C GLU A 117 -6.29 -2.27 -13.36
N ALA A 118 -6.40 -0.96 -13.62
CA ALA A 118 -5.49 -0.18 -14.46
C ALA A 118 -5.05 1.14 -13.79
N PRO A 119 -4.40 1.09 -12.61
CA PRO A 119 -3.94 2.28 -11.91
C PRO A 119 -2.94 3.07 -12.77
N LYS A 120 -3.04 4.41 -12.73
CA LYS A 120 -2.18 5.31 -13.51
C LYS A 120 -1.44 6.27 -12.59
N LEU A 121 -0.14 6.31 -12.69
CA LEU A 121 0.66 7.32 -11.99
C LEU A 121 0.33 8.70 -12.58
N LEU A 122 -0.11 9.62 -11.72
CA LEU A 122 -0.39 11.02 -12.08
C LEU A 122 0.80 11.92 -11.82
N GLY A 123 1.57 11.64 -10.79
CA GLY A 123 2.73 12.44 -10.43
C GLY A 123 3.37 11.97 -9.12
N GLN A 124 4.53 12.56 -8.85
CA GLN A 124 5.28 12.36 -7.63
C GLN A 124 5.68 13.72 -7.07
N TRP A 125 5.63 13.86 -5.76
CA TRP A 125 6.20 15.01 -5.05
C TRP A 125 7.29 14.51 -4.12
N ARG A 126 8.42 15.24 -4.08
CA ARG A 126 9.61 14.90 -3.30
C ARG A 126 9.76 15.86 -2.14
N THR A 127 10.18 15.36 -0.98
CA THR A 127 10.43 16.15 0.22
C THR A 127 11.82 16.79 0.21
N GLY A 128 12.77 16.16 -0.45
CA GLY A 128 14.19 16.49 -0.38
C GLY A 128 14.91 15.93 0.84
N GLY A 129 14.23 15.03 1.60
CA GLY A 129 14.76 14.41 2.82
C GLY A 129 14.61 12.89 2.77
N THR A 130 14.25 12.28 3.91
CA THR A 130 14.09 10.83 4.03
C THR A 130 12.75 10.30 3.53
N GLY A 131 11.89 11.19 3.03
CA GLY A 131 10.58 10.85 2.49
C GLY A 131 9.43 11.02 3.46
N THR A 132 8.34 10.29 3.23
CA THR A 132 7.11 10.40 4.03
C THR A 132 6.70 9.06 4.61
N HIS A 133 6.20 9.06 5.85
CA HIS A 133 5.81 7.83 6.53
C HIS A 133 4.29 7.72 6.72
N ARG A 134 3.69 8.52 7.59
CA ARG A 134 2.27 8.41 7.98
C ARG A 134 1.45 9.56 7.41
N ASN A 135 1.20 9.48 6.11
CA ASN A 135 0.39 10.46 5.43
C ASN A 135 -1.10 10.25 5.72
N TYR A 136 -1.87 11.32 5.60
CA TYR A 136 -3.32 11.28 5.70
C TYR A 136 -3.96 11.95 4.49
N TYR A 137 -4.89 11.24 3.87
CA TYR A 137 -5.72 11.72 2.76
C TYR A 137 -7.11 11.09 2.86
N ASP A 138 -8.15 11.90 2.93
CA ASP A 138 -9.55 11.49 3.00
C ASP A 138 -10.39 11.96 1.80
N GLY A 139 -9.70 12.44 0.76
CA GLY A 139 -10.29 13.10 -0.40
C GLY A 139 -10.18 14.62 -0.31
N GLY A 140 -10.61 15.29 -1.38
CA GLY A 140 -10.59 16.74 -1.44
C GLY A 140 -9.23 17.33 -1.86
N ARG A 141 -8.97 18.55 -1.42
CA ARG A 141 -7.90 19.39 -1.97
C ARG A 141 -6.54 19.22 -1.25
N TYR A 142 -6.54 18.72 -0.04
CA TYR A 142 -5.35 18.73 0.82
C TYR A 142 -4.89 17.33 1.16
N LEU A 143 -3.58 17.16 1.12
CA LEU A 143 -2.86 15.98 1.57
C LEU A 143 -1.97 16.38 2.74
N HIS A 144 -2.06 15.67 3.86
CA HIS A 144 -1.25 15.90 5.05
C HIS A 144 -0.10 14.89 5.07
N LEU A 145 1.13 15.40 5.11
CA LEU A 145 2.34 14.60 5.02
C LEU A 145 3.09 14.62 6.36
N ALA A 146 3.50 13.43 6.80
CA ALA A 146 4.51 13.29 7.85
C ALA A 146 5.84 13.02 7.13
N SER A 147 6.64 14.07 6.94
CA SER A 147 7.92 14.00 6.25
C SER A 147 9.08 13.96 7.24
N GLY A 148 10.10 13.15 6.93
CA GLY A 148 11.41 13.23 7.58
C GLY A 148 12.20 14.40 7.03
N GLU A 149 12.99 15.04 7.90
CA GLU A 149 13.91 16.11 7.50
C GLU A 149 15.16 15.52 6.83
N PRO A 150 15.86 16.31 5.98
CA PRO A 150 17.19 15.93 5.52
C PRO A 150 18.16 15.93 6.72
N ASP A 151 19.03 14.94 6.76
CA ASP A 151 20.14 14.87 7.71
C ASP A 151 21.21 15.94 7.40
#